data_ca670c3994646ac866719e1af9c64d0b
#
_entry.id   ca670c3994646ac866719e1af9c64d0b
#
_cell.length_a   1.000
_cell.length_b   1.000
_cell.length_c   1.000
_cell.angle_alpha   90.00
_cell.angle_beta   90.00
_cell.angle_gamma   90.00
#
_symmetry.space_group_name_H-M   'P 1'
#
loop_
_entity.id
_entity.type
_entity.pdbx_description
1 polymer ?
#
loop_
_entity_poly.entity_id
_entity_poly.type
_entity_poly.pdbx_seq_one_letter_code
_entity_poly.pdbx_strand_id
1 'polypeptide(L)'
;LKIALPLEENVHKFKENKWTVFEYPKVLKKIKTVFDWREYPEDFKEQWYEYINEEFRRREEGFWYINKDKPTYITGTHYMYLQWSKIDVGQPDFREANRLFFIFWTAVHADARCYGMCYLKNRRSGFSFMASGVTVDMATISSDSRFGILSKSGADAKKMFTDKVVPISVNYPFFFKPIQDGMDRPKTELAYRVPASKFTRR
;
A
#
# COMPACT_ATOMS: atom_id res chain seq x y z
N LEU A 1 -6.47 19.06 15.81
CA LEU A 1 -5.84 19.07 14.49
C LEU A 1 -6.95 19.18 13.45
N LYS A 2 -6.96 20.24 12.65
CA LYS A 2 -7.90 20.35 11.53
C LYS A 2 -7.23 19.72 10.30
N ILE A 3 -7.70 18.55 9.89
CA ILE A 3 -7.17 17.85 8.73
C ILE A 3 -7.94 18.32 7.50
N ALA A 4 -7.26 19.00 6.57
CA ALA A 4 -7.82 19.35 5.28
C ALA A 4 -7.69 18.15 4.33
N LEU A 5 -8.79 17.78 3.68
CA LEU A 5 -8.77 16.82 2.58
C LEU A 5 -8.44 17.54 1.27
N PRO A 6 -7.87 16.83 0.27
CA PRO A 6 -7.71 17.35 -1.08
C PRO A 6 -9.05 17.83 -1.68
N LEU A 7 -9.00 18.70 -2.68
CA LEU A 7 -10.18 19.09 -3.44
C LEU A 7 -10.87 17.86 -4.04
N GLU A 8 -12.19 17.91 -4.08
CA GLU A 8 -13.01 16.84 -4.65
C GLU A 8 -12.96 16.92 -6.17
N GLU A 9 -12.05 16.17 -6.77
CA GLU A 9 -11.86 16.12 -8.22
C GLU A 9 -11.82 14.67 -8.70
N ASN A 10 -12.24 14.43 -9.95
CA ASN A 10 -12.16 13.13 -10.63
C ASN A 10 -12.76 11.98 -9.80
N VAL A 11 -13.93 12.19 -9.21
CA VAL A 11 -14.58 11.21 -8.33
C VAL A 11 -15.00 9.98 -9.12
N HIS A 12 -14.37 8.84 -8.83
CA HIS A 12 -14.66 7.58 -9.48
C HIS A 12 -15.99 6.99 -9.02
N LYS A 13 -16.76 6.42 -9.95
CA LYS A 13 -18.01 5.75 -9.63
C LYS A 13 -17.91 4.26 -9.93
N PHE A 14 -17.84 3.46 -8.89
CA PHE A 14 -17.98 2.01 -9.00
C PHE A 14 -19.44 1.59 -9.27
N LYS A 15 -19.63 0.44 -9.91
CA LYS A 15 -20.98 -0.04 -10.31
C LYS A 15 -21.99 -0.09 -9.16
N GLU A 16 -21.55 -0.44 -7.95
CA GLU A 16 -22.43 -0.59 -6.79
C GLU A 16 -22.27 0.54 -5.75
N ASN A 17 -21.70 1.70 -6.16
CA ASN A 17 -21.41 2.81 -5.24
C ASN A 17 -20.75 2.38 -3.93
N LYS A 18 -19.84 1.41 -4.04
CA LYS A 18 -18.98 0.94 -2.94
C LYS A 18 -17.58 0.64 -3.47
N TRP A 19 -16.60 0.62 -2.58
CA TRP A 19 -15.26 0.23 -2.94
C TRP A 19 -15.25 -1.13 -3.62
N THR A 20 -14.59 -1.18 -4.76
CA THR A 20 -14.34 -2.41 -5.50
C THR A 20 -12.90 -2.39 -5.98
N VAL A 21 -12.20 -3.51 -5.83
CA VAL A 21 -10.81 -3.64 -6.27
C VAL A 21 -10.73 -3.47 -7.78
N PHE A 22 -9.81 -2.63 -8.24
CA PHE A 22 -9.54 -2.47 -9.66
C PHE A 22 -8.94 -3.75 -10.25
N GLU A 23 -9.33 -4.06 -11.47
CA GLU A 23 -8.78 -5.20 -12.16
C GLU A 23 -7.28 -4.98 -12.45
N TYR A 24 -6.45 -5.91 -12.01
CA TYR A 24 -5.05 -5.93 -12.37
C TYR A 24 -4.88 -6.65 -13.71
N PRO A 25 -4.33 -6.00 -14.76
CA PRO A 25 -4.22 -6.58 -16.08
C PRO A 25 -3.50 -7.93 -16.08
N LYS A 26 -4.10 -8.95 -16.69
CA LYS A 26 -3.57 -10.32 -16.72
C LYS A 26 -2.17 -10.42 -17.30
N VAL A 27 -1.85 -9.53 -18.26
CA VAL A 27 -0.53 -9.46 -18.90
C VAL A 27 0.51 -9.02 -17.87
N LEU A 28 0.24 -7.96 -17.10
CA LEU A 28 1.15 -7.45 -16.07
C LEU A 28 1.32 -8.41 -14.89
N LYS A 29 0.32 -9.28 -14.61
CA LYS A 29 0.42 -10.33 -13.57
C LYS A 29 1.52 -11.35 -13.85
N LYS A 30 1.91 -11.53 -15.11
CA LYS A 30 2.98 -12.46 -15.50
C LYS A 30 4.37 -11.92 -15.15
N ILE A 31 4.51 -10.61 -15.08
CA ILE A 31 5.76 -9.93 -14.75
C ILE A 31 5.90 -9.95 -13.22
N LYS A 32 6.98 -10.55 -12.70
CA LYS A 32 7.18 -10.73 -11.26
C LYS A 32 8.14 -9.73 -10.64
N THR A 33 9.11 -9.29 -11.43
CA THR A 33 10.20 -8.41 -10.97
C THR A 33 10.43 -7.26 -11.94
N VAL A 34 11.12 -6.24 -11.47
CA VAL A 34 11.59 -5.14 -12.33
C VAL A 34 12.63 -5.62 -13.36
N PHE A 35 13.30 -6.74 -13.11
CA PHE A 35 14.22 -7.34 -14.06
C PHE A 35 13.45 -7.95 -15.22
N ASP A 36 12.37 -8.69 -14.97
CA ASP A 36 11.50 -9.22 -16.03
C ASP A 36 10.94 -8.07 -16.89
N TRP A 37 10.54 -6.96 -16.26
CA TRP A 37 10.03 -5.79 -16.95
C TRP A 37 11.05 -5.20 -17.94
N ARG A 38 12.33 -5.19 -17.57
CA ARG A 38 13.42 -4.67 -18.43
C ARG A 38 13.59 -5.46 -19.72
N GLU A 39 13.29 -6.76 -19.70
CA GLU A 39 13.44 -7.66 -20.86
C GLU A 39 12.35 -7.42 -21.93
N TYR A 40 11.24 -6.74 -21.57
CA TYR A 40 10.19 -6.45 -22.55
C TYR A 40 10.59 -5.33 -23.50
N PRO A 41 10.15 -5.40 -24.79
CA PRO A 41 10.36 -4.35 -25.78
C PRO A 41 9.74 -3.01 -25.34
N GLU A 42 10.28 -1.90 -25.83
CA GLU A 42 9.82 -0.57 -25.40
C GLU A 42 8.38 -0.28 -25.85
N ASP A 43 8.00 -0.69 -27.07
CA ASP A 43 6.63 -0.58 -27.57
C ASP A 43 5.59 -1.30 -26.70
N PHE A 44 5.98 -2.43 -26.10
CA PHE A 44 5.13 -3.09 -25.08
C PHE A 44 5.04 -2.26 -23.81
N LYS A 45 6.16 -1.71 -23.32
CA LYS A 45 6.17 -0.92 -22.09
C LYS A 45 5.35 0.36 -22.22
N GLU A 46 5.41 1.02 -23.38
CA GLU A 46 4.66 2.25 -23.68
C GLU A 46 3.14 2.08 -23.49
N GLN A 47 2.61 0.91 -23.83
CA GLN A 47 1.18 0.60 -23.65
C GLN A 47 0.74 0.60 -22.17
N TRP A 48 1.69 0.42 -21.24
CA TRP A 48 1.39 0.25 -19.82
C TRP A 48 1.88 1.39 -18.94
N TYR A 49 2.67 2.34 -19.45
CA TYR A 49 3.16 3.45 -18.63
C TYR A 49 2.03 4.31 -18.06
N GLU A 50 0.97 4.56 -18.82
CA GLU A 50 -0.19 5.31 -18.32
C GLU A 50 -0.85 4.60 -17.14
N TYR A 51 -1.10 3.30 -17.25
CA TYR A 51 -1.65 2.50 -16.16
C TYR A 51 -0.75 2.51 -14.93
N ILE A 52 0.55 2.27 -15.11
CA ILE A 52 1.52 2.24 -14.01
C ILE A 52 1.62 3.62 -13.34
N ASN A 53 1.70 4.70 -14.12
CA ASN A 53 1.75 6.05 -13.57
C ASN A 53 0.47 6.42 -12.81
N GLU A 54 -0.70 6.00 -13.30
CA GLU A 54 -1.96 6.20 -12.57
C GLU A 54 -1.97 5.46 -11.23
N GLU A 55 -1.42 4.24 -11.16
CA GLU A 55 -1.28 3.51 -9.91
C GLU A 55 -0.32 4.22 -8.92
N PHE A 56 0.79 4.80 -9.40
CA PHE A 56 1.66 5.64 -8.59
C PHE A 56 0.97 6.92 -8.13
N ARG A 57 0.21 7.58 -9.01
CA ARG A 57 -0.57 8.77 -8.65
C ARG A 57 -1.57 8.48 -7.53
N ARG A 58 -2.33 7.38 -7.63
CA ARG A 58 -3.27 6.95 -6.57
C ARG A 58 -2.57 6.66 -5.25
N ARG A 59 -1.37 6.09 -5.31
CA ARG A 59 -0.53 5.84 -4.14
C ARG A 59 -0.04 7.13 -3.48
N GLU A 60 0.29 8.15 -4.26
CA GLU A 60 0.85 9.42 -3.78
C GLU A 60 -0.25 10.38 -3.30
N GLU A 61 -1.28 10.58 -4.11
CA GLU A 61 -2.30 11.61 -3.91
C GLU A 61 -3.56 11.09 -3.21
N GLY A 62 -3.75 9.79 -3.20
CA GLY A 62 -5.01 9.19 -2.76
C GLY A 62 -6.05 9.18 -3.88
N PHE A 63 -7.31 8.95 -3.48
CA PHE A 63 -8.35 8.64 -4.45
C PHE A 63 -9.74 9.03 -3.95
N TRP A 64 -10.52 9.70 -4.79
CA TRP A 64 -11.94 10.01 -4.53
C TRP A 64 -12.85 9.02 -5.25
N TYR A 65 -13.84 8.48 -4.55
CA TYR A 65 -14.86 7.62 -5.15
C TYR A 65 -16.23 7.82 -4.49
N ILE A 66 -17.30 7.37 -5.16
CA ILE A 66 -18.64 7.38 -4.57
C ILE A 66 -18.81 6.14 -3.69
N ASN A 67 -19.09 6.37 -2.41
CA ASN A 67 -19.43 5.35 -1.42
C ASN A 67 -20.79 5.65 -0.81
N LYS A 68 -21.77 4.77 -1.02
CA LYS A 68 -23.16 4.98 -0.55
C LYS A 68 -23.67 6.39 -0.94
N ASP A 69 -23.54 6.71 -2.21
CA ASP A 69 -23.95 7.97 -2.84
C ASP A 69 -23.27 9.25 -2.30
N LYS A 70 -22.16 9.10 -1.59
CA LYS A 70 -21.37 10.22 -1.08
C LYS A 70 -19.92 10.17 -1.58
N PRO A 71 -19.36 11.31 -2.01
CA PRO A 71 -17.94 11.40 -2.28
C PRO A 71 -17.13 11.02 -1.05
N THR A 72 -16.21 10.10 -1.23
CA THR A 72 -15.41 9.55 -0.14
C THR A 72 -13.93 9.51 -0.57
N TYR A 73 -13.10 10.23 0.18
CA TYR A 73 -11.65 10.23 -0.04
C TYR A 73 -10.97 9.12 0.74
N ILE A 74 -10.05 8.44 0.09
CA ILE A 74 -9.07 7.55 0.74
C ILE A 74 -7.65 8.03 0.44
N THR A 75 -6.78 8.01 1.45
CA THR A 75 -5.37 8.38 1.28
C THR A 75 -4.63 7.36 0.42
N GLY A 76 -3.48 7.72 -0.11
CA GLY A 76 -2.66 6.81 -0.91
C GLY A 76 -2.30 5.53 -0.18
N THR A 77 -1.89 5.61 1.08
CA THR A 77 -1.60 4.43 1.91
C THR A 77 -2.86 3.58 2.16
N HIS A 78 -4.05 4.21 2.29
CA HIS A 78 -5.31 3.47 2.38
C HIS A 78 -5.65 2.79 1.05
N TYR A 79 -5.41 3.46 -0.09
CA TYR A 79 -5.53 2.85 -1.41
C TYR A 79 -4.65 1.62 -1.53
N MET A 80 -3.37 1.71 -1.17
CA MET A 80 -2.43 0.59 -1.18
C MET A 80 -2.90 -0.57 -0.29
N TYR A 81 -3.46 -0.26 0.87
CA TYR A 81 -4.03 -1.27 1.75
C TYR A 81 -5.23 -1.98 1.13
N LEU A 82 -6.18 -1.26 0.55
CA LEU A 82 -7.40 -1.83 -0.04
C LEU A 82 -7.14 -2.57 -1.37
N GLN A 83 -6.28 -2.01 -2.21
CA GLN A 83 -6.04 -2.51 -3.56
C GLN A 83 -5.00 -3.64 -3.59
N TRP A 84 -3.91 -3.49 -2.86
CA TRP A 84 -2.72 -4.31 -3.03
C TRP A 84 -2.33 -5.15 -1.83
N SER A 85 -2.89 -4.89 -0.63
CA SER A 85 -2.59 -5.74 0.52
C SER A 85 -3.36 -7.04 0.47
N LYS A 86 -2.74 -8.10 0.99
CA LYS A 86 -3.38 -9.39 1.22
C LYS A 86 -3.46 -9.66 2.71
N ILE A 87 -4.66 -10.00 3.17
CA ILE A 87 -4.94 -10.42 4.54
C ILE A 87 -5.41 -11.87 4.55
N ASP A 88 -5.64 -12.46 5.74
CA ASP A 88 -5.99 -13.89 5.88
C ASP A 88 -7.19 -14.33 5.03
N VAL A 89 -8.16 -13.43 4.84
CA VAL A 89 -9.41 -13.71 4.10
C VAL A 89 -9.40 -13.19 2.65
N GLY A 90 -8.26 -12.73 2.14
CA GLY A 90 -8.13 -12.14 0.82
C GLY A 90 -7.75 -10.67 0.87
N GLN A 91 -8.43 -9.82 0.08
CA GLN A 91 -8.21 -8.37 0.13
C GLN A 91 -9.08 -7.72 1.21
N PRO A 92 -8.61 -6.63 1.84
CA PRO A 92 -9.38 -5.92 2.85
C PRO A 92 -10.62 -5.24 2.26
N ASP A 93 -11.71 -5.25 3.01
CA ASP A 93 -12.89 -4.45 2.70
C ASP A 93 -12.74 -3.01 3.22
N PHE A 94 -13.41 -2.07 2.53
CA PHE A 94 -13.53 -0.70 3.00
C PHE A 94 -14.33 -0.62 4.29
N ARG A 95 -13.78 0.07 5.29
CA ARG A 95 -14.45 0.41 6.56
C ARG A 95 -14.17 1.85 6.90
N GLU A 96 -15.21 2.60 7.29
CA GLU A 96 -15.05 4.01 7.66
C GLU A 96 -14.06 4.23 8.82
N ALA A 97 -14.07 3.37 9.83
CA ALA A 97 -13.11 3.43 10.92
C ALA A 97 -11.65 3.27 10.45
N ASN A 98 -11.41 2.43 9.43
CA ASN A 98 -10.09 2.28 8.82
C ASN A 98 -9.72 3.55 8.05
N ARG A 99 -10.67 4.13 7.30
CA ARG A 99 -10.45 5.38 6.56
C ARG A 99 -10.02 6.51 7.48
N LEU A 100 -10.70 6.69 8.59
CA LEU A 100 -10.34 7.69 9.60
C LEU A 100 -8.94 7.47 10.17
N PHE A 101 -8.57 6.21 10.44
CA PHE A 101 -7.20 5.87 10.85
C PHE A 101 -6.16 6.31 9.80
N PHE A 102 -6.36 5.98 8.53
CA PHE A 102 -5.39 6.33 7.48
C PHE A 102 -5.31 7.82 7.22
N ILE A 103 -6.43 8.56 7.29
CA ILE A 103 -6.43 10.04 7.19
C ILE A 103 -5.63 10.64 8.35
N PHE A 104 -5.88 10.18 9.57
CA PHE A 104 -5.16 10.66 10.74
C PHE A 104 -3.69 10.30 10.69
N TRP A 105 -3.36 9.07 10.31
CA TRP A 105 -1.99 8.62 10.10
C TRP A 105 -1.24 9.51 9.10
N THR A 106 -1.82 9.76 7.94
CA THR A 106 -1.20 10.60 6.90
C THR A 106 -0.94 12.02 7.42
N ALA A 107 -1.89 12.61 8.15
CA ALA A 107 -1.74 13.94 8.71
C ALA A 107 -0.67 14.01 9.81
N VAL A 108 -0.60 13.01 10.69
CA VAL A 108 0.41 12.92 11.75
C VAL A 108 1.81 12.71 11.15
N HIS A 109 1.92 11.86 10.14
CA HIS A 109 3.19 11.59 9.48
C HIS A 109 3.73 12.81 8.71
N ALA A 110 2.86 13.65 8.16
CA ALA A 110 3.24 14.88 7.47
C ALA A 110 3.60 16.04 8.40
N ASP A 111 3.26 15.98 9.69
CA ASP A 111 3.55 17.05 10.66
C ASP A 111 4.85 16.74 11.41
N ALA A 112 5.90 17.50 11.10
CA ALA A 112 7.23 17.34 11.72
C ALA A 112 7.26 17.53 13.25
N ARG A 113 6.19 18.07 13.85
CA ARG A 113 6.05 18.20 15.31
C ARG A 113 5.54 16.91 15.96
N CYS A 114 5.04 15.96 15.17
CA CYS A 114 4.51 14.70 15.66
C CYS A 114 5.58 13.61 15.62
N TYR A 115 5.92 13.06 16.78
CA TYR A 115 6.89 11.99 16.93
C TYR A 115 6.28 10.59 16.82
N GLY A 116 4.96 10.49 16.81
CA GLY A 116 4.24 9.22 16.72
C GLY A 116 2.75 9.37 17.00
N MET A 117 2.06 8.23 16.95
CA MET A 117 0.63 8.15 17.16
C MET A 117 0.30 7.05 18.17
N CYS A 118 -0.50 7.39 19.18
CA CYS A 118 -1.13 6.42 20.06
C CYS A 118 -2.53 6.09 19.54
N TYR A 119 -2.79 4.83 19.23
CA TYR A 119 -4.07 4.37 18.71
C TYR A 119 -4.75 3.41 19.65
N LEU A 120 -5.83 3.88 20.29
CA LEU A 120 -6.69 3.06 21.12
C LEU A 120 -7.70 2.31 20.25
N LYS A 121 -7.75 1.02 20.38
CA LYS A 121 -8.60 0.15 19.56
C LYS A 121 -9.17 -1.01 20.36
N ASN A 122 -10.31 -1.49 19.94
CA ASN A 122 -10.89 -2.73 20.45
C ASN A 122 -10.18 -3.96 19.88
N ARG A 123 -10.39 -5.10 20.50
CA ARG A 123 -9.91 -6.39 19.98
C ARG A 123 -10.56 -6.69 18.62
N ARG A 124 -9.80 -7.30 17.70
CA ARG A 124 -10.25 -7.71 16.33
C ARG A 124 -10.60 -6.56 15.38
N SER A 125 -10.11 -5.35 15.62
CA SER A 125 -10.29 -4.21 14.72
C SER A 125 -9.53 -4.31 13.37
N GLY A 126 -8.68 -5.33 13.18
CA GLY A 126 -7.83 -5.46 12.00
C GLY A 126 -6.57 -4.59 12.02
N PHE A 127 -6.32 -3.86 13.12
CA PHE A 127 -5.24 -2.89 13.23
C PHE A 127 -3.86 -3.45 12.84
N SER A 128 -3.54 -4.69 13.25
CA SER A 128 -2.24 -5.29 12.93
C SER A 128 -2.01 -5.44 11.42
N PHE A 129 -3.05 -5.68 10.63
CA PHE A 129 -2.95 -5.69 9.18
C PHE A 129 -2.80 -4.28 8.61
N MET A 130 -3.52 -3.29 9.13
CA MET A 130 -3.36 -1.89 8.72
C MET A 130 -1.96 -1.39 9.01
N ALA A 131 -1.43 -1.62 10.22
CA ALA A 131 -0.07 -1.24 10.59
C ALA A 131 0.98 -1.94 9.71
N SER A 132 0.79 -3.24 9.40
CA SER A 132 1.68 -3.96 8.48
C SER A 132 1.59 -3.41 7.06
N GLY A 133 0.40 -3.04 6.59
CA GLY A 133 0.20 -2.39 5.29
C GLY A 133 0.92 -1.04 5.20
N VAL A 134 0.77 -0.20 6.22
CA VAL A 134 1.51 1.07 6.35
C VAL A 134 3.03 0.83 6.32
N THR A 135 3.52 -0.12 7.10
CA THR A 135 4.96 -0.42 7.18
C THR A 135 5.52 -0.86 5.82
N VAL A 136 4.83 -1.76 5.11
CA VAL A 136 5.25 -2.21 3.78
C VAL A 136 5.19 -1.07 2.77
N ASP A 137 4.12 -0.28 2.79
CA ASP A 137 3.98 0.87 1.90
C ASP A 137 5.15 1.83 2.08
N MET A 138 5.42 2.25 3.30
CA MET A 138 6.54 3.14 3.60
C MET A 138 7.90 2.53 3.24
N ALA A 139 8.14 1.26 3.58
CA ALA A 139 9.42 0.59 3.31
C ALA A 139 9.73 0.46 1.80
N THR A 140 8.69 0.44 0.95
CA THR A 140 8.88 0.33 -0.50
C THR A 140 9.13 1.67 -1.21
N ILE A 141 8.95 2.80 -0.54
CA ILE A 141 9.16 4.15 -1.09
C ILE A 141 10.26 4.95 -0.40
N SER A 142 10.55 4.64 0.87
CA SER A 142 11.55 5.38 1.65
C SER A 142 12.96 4.94 1.29
N SER A 143 13.89 5.90 1.26
CA SER A 143 15.33 5.64 1.20
C SER A 143 15.93 5.73 2.61
N ASP A 144 16.98 4.94 2.87
CA ASP A 144 17.76 4.95 4.11
C ASP A 144 16.93 4.85 5.40
N SER A 145 15.82 4.12 5.32
CA SER A 145 14.85 4.01 6.41
C SER A 145 14.79 2.60 6.97
N ARG A 146 14.54 2.49 8.28
CA ARG A 146 14.35 1.21 8.96
C ARG A 146 13.01 1.21 9.68
N PHE A 147 12.28 0.13 9.52
CA PHE A 147 10.97 -0.07 10.17
C PHE A 147 11.05 -1.30 11.06
N GLY A 148 10.61 -1.17 12.31
CA GLY A 148 10.66 -2.22 13.30
C GLY A 148 9.28 -2.59 13.84
N ILE A 149 9.11 -3.85 14.22
CA ILE A 149 7.92 -4.35 14.90
C ILE A 149 8.31 -4.75 16.30
N LEU A 150 7.70 -4.12 17.28
CA LEU A 150 7.80 -4.48 18.68
C LEU A 150 6.51 -5.19 19.12
N SER A 151 6.65 -6.26 19.89
CA SER A 151 5.54 -7.01 20.47
C SER A 151 5.92 -7.47 21.88
N LYS A 152 5.00 -8.11 22.58
CA LYS A 152 5.25 -8.63 23.96
C LYS A 152 6.38 -9.66 24.01
N SER A 153 6.69 -10.34 22.88
CA SER A 153 7.81 -11.29 22.76
C SER A 153 8.39 -11.26 21.34
N GLY A 154 9.64 -11.70 21.20
CA GLY A 154 10.29 -11.86 19.90
C GLY A 154 9.58 -12.86 19.00
N ALA A 155 9.01 -13.92 19.57
CA ALA A 155 8.21 -14.91 18.83
C ALA A 155 6.95 -14.30 18.23
N ASP A 156 6.23 -13.46 19.00
CA ASP A 156 5.04 -12.76 18.51
C ASP A 156 5.38 -11.72 17.43
N ALA A 157 6.49 -10.98 17.60
CA ALA A 157 6.97 -10.05 16.59
C ALA A 157 7.32 -10.77 15.27
N LYS A 158 8.04 -11.89 15.36
CA LYS A 158 8.38 -12.73 14.22
C LYS A 158 7.14 -13.28 13.54
N LYS A 159 6.16 -13.78 14.30
CA LYS A 159 4.89 -14.25 13.76
C LYS A 159 4.13 -13.13 13.04
N MET A 160 4.05 -11.92 13.62
CA MET A 160 3.44 -10.78 12.97
C MET A 160 4.14 -10.43 11.64
N PHE A 161 5.47 -10.49 11.61
CA PHE A 161 6.24 -10.25 10.40
C PHE A 161 5.94 -11.29 9.32
N THR A 162 6.03 -12.60 9.63
CA THR A 162 5.83 -13.67 8.65
C THR A 162 4.39 -13.79 8.17
N ASP A 163 3.42 -13.56 9.05
CA ASP A 163 2.00 -13.79 8.73
C ASP A 163 1.32 -12.55 8.11
N LYS A 164 1.88 -11.35 8.29
CA LYS A 164 1.24 -10.11 7.85
C LYS A 164 2.12 -9.26 6.92
N VAL A 165 3.35 -8.97 7.30
CA VAL A 165 4.24 -8.10 6.50
C VAL A 165 4.66 -8.79 5.20
N VAL A 166 5.18 -10.01 5.31
CA VAL A 166 5.67 -10.76 4.16
C VAL A 166 4.58 -11.03 3.12
N PRO A 167 3.36 -11.51 3.47
CA PRO A 167 2.29 -11.70 2.50
C PRO A 167 1.87 -10.44 1.77
N ILE A 168 1.82 -9.29 2.45
CA ILE A 168 1.52 -7.99 1.84
C ILE A 168 2.61 -7.63 0.82
N SER A 169 3.87 -7.70 1.20
CA SER A 169 5.01 -7.40 0.32
C SER A 169 5.03 -8.31 -0.91
N VAL A 170 4.81 -9.61 -0.73
CA VAL A 170 4.78 -10.59 -1.83
C VAL A 170 3.64 -10.30 -2.80
N ASN A 171 2.49 -9.81 -2.32
CA ASN A 171 1.31 -9.52 -3.15
C ASN A 171 1.43 -8.24 -3.98
N TYR A 172 2.33 -7.33 -3.67
CA TYR A 172 2.51 -6.10 -4.45
C TYR A 172 2.87 -6.44 -5.90
N PRO A 173 2.37 -5.68 -6.90
CA PRO A 173 2.76 -5.83 -8.29
C PRO A 173 4.24 -5.44 -8.48
N PHE A 174 4.85 -5.92 -9.56
CA PHE A 174 6.27 -5.70 -9.83
C PHE A 174 6.67 -4.21 -9.81
N PHE A 175 5.79 -3.33 -10.28
CA PHE A 175 6.08 -1.90 -10.37
C PHE A 175 6.08 -1.19 -9.00
N PHE A 176 5.55 -1.80 -7.96
CA PHE A 176 5.67 -1.34 -6.57
C PHE A 176 6.71 -2.12 -5.77
N LYS A 177 7.18 -3.27 -6.27
CA LYS A 177 8.21 -4.07 -5.60
C LYS A 177 9.60 -3.48 -5.86
N PRO A 178 10.29 -2.98 -4.84
CA PRO A 178 11.69 -2.61 -4.97
C PRO A 178 12.56 -3.85 -5.26
N ILE A 179 13.81 -3.62 -5.65
CA ILE A 179 14.79 -4.70 -5.73
C ILE A 179 15.03 -5.21 -4.31
N GLN A 180 14.56 -6.42 -4.06
CA GLN A 180 14.73 -7.08 -2.76
C GLN A 180 16.14 -7.63 -2.61
N ASP A 181 16.70 -7.51 -1.41
CA ASP A 181 17.94 -8.14 -1.01
C ASP A 181 17.61 -9.34 -0.10
N GLY A 182 18.10 -10.51 -0.45
CA GLY A 182 17.89 -11.74 0.31
C GLY A 182 16.76 -12.62 -0.21
N MET A 183 16.14 -13.40 0.69
CA MET A 183 15.15 -14.43 0.33
C MET A 183 13.79 -13.82 -0.01
N ASP A 184 13.06 -14.43 -0.93
CA ASP A 184 11.69 -14.01 -1.33
C ASP A 184 10.70 -14.05 -0.16
N ARG A 185 10.89 -14.96 0.79
CA ARG A 185 10.06 -15.10 2.00
C ARG A 185 10.93 -15.09 3.24
N PRO A 186 11.37 -13.90 3.66
CA PRO A 186 12.25 -13.76 4.82
C PRO A 186 11.49 -14.09 6.11
N LYS A 187 12.23 -14.51 7.13
CA LYS A 187 11.66 -14.90 8.44
C LYS A 187 11.80 -13.80 9.51
N THR A 188 12.71 -12.87 9.32
CA THR A 188 13.05 -11.86 10.35
C THR A 188 13.26 -10.47 9.80
N GLU A 189 13.71 -10.34 8.56
CA GLU A 189 14.07 -9.06 7.95
C GLU A 189 13.69 -9.06 6.47
N LEU A 190 13.18 -7.95 5.99
CA LEU A 190 12.87 -7.67 4.59
C LEU A 190 13.68 -6.43 4.19
N ALA A 191 14.64 -6.62 3.30
CA ALA A 191 15.52 -5.56 2.85
C ALA A 191 15.32 -5.23 1.38
N TYR A 192 15.40 -3.95 1.04
CA TYR A 192 15.29 -3.43 -0.32
C TYR A 192 16.51 -2.56 -0.66
N ARG A 193 16.99 -2.64 -1.90
CA ARG A 193 18.14 -1.85 -2.38
C ARG A 193 17.72 -0.58 -3.12
N VAL A 194 16.75 -0.70 -4.02
CA VAL A 194 16.37 0.40 -4.93
C VAL A 194 14.86 0.40 -5.12
N PRO A 195 14.19 1.57 -5.05
CA PRO A 195 12.77 1.66 -5.33
C PRO A 195 12.40 1.23 -6.75
N ALA A 196 11.32 0.50 -6.91
CA ALA A 196 10.83 0.02 -8.20
C ALA A 196 10.51 1.17 -9.17
N SER A 197 10.06 2.31 -8.66
CA SER A 197 9.72 3.51 -9.45
C SER A 197 10.85 4.02 -10.34
N LYS A 198 12.11 3.77 -9.99
CA LYS A 198 13.26 4.12 -10.85
C LYS A 198 13.31 3.35 -12.17
N PHE A 199 12.56 2.25 -12.29
CA PHE A 199 12.62 1.36 -13.44
C PHE A 199 11.30 1.19 -14.17
N THR A 200 10.21 1.58 -13.55
CA THR A 200 8.85 1.26 -14.02
C THR A 200 8.00 2.50 -14.26
N ARG A 201 8.42 3.65 -13.76
CA ARG A 201 7.75 4.94 -13.95
C ARG A 201 8.49 5.75 -15.02
N ARG A 202 7.72 6.45 -15.85
CA ARG A 202 8.24 7.35 -16.90
C ARG A 202 7.79 8.79 -16.68
#